data_338976f78267011bedd3fc14dd824146
#
_entry.id   338976f78267011bedd3fc14dd824146
#
_cell.length_a   1.000
_cell.length_b   1.000
_cell.length_c   1.000
_cell.angle_alpha   90.00
_cell.angle_beta   90.00
_cell.angle_gamma   90.00
#
_symmetry.space_group_name_H-M   'P 1'
#
loop_
_entity.id
_entity.type
_entity.pdbx_description
1 polymer ?
#
loop_
_entity_poly.entity_id
_entity_poly.type
_entity_poly.pdbx_seq_one_letter_code
_entity_poly.pdbx_strand_id
1 'polypeptide(L)'
;MADKKTLQNPFPGLRPFQSDEEHLFFGRETQTLELLQILRDNRFVGVIGTSGSGKSSLVRCGLLSELYGGAFLKAGTDWEVAVMNPGGGPFKQLSKSLIASDIYDSEEADVHLKLNATLRRSRLGLV
;
A
#
# COMPACT_ATOMS: atom_id res chain seq x y z
N MET A 1 14.62 -37.82 1.43
CA MET A 1 15.14 -36.62 0.76
C MET A 1 14.80 -35.44 1.66
N ALA A 2 15.79 -34.84 2.29
CA ALA A 2 15.58 -33.71 3.19
C ALA A 2 15.31 -32.47 2.35
N ASP A 3 14.13 -31.86 2.56
CA ASP A 3 13.80 -30.54 2.01
C ASP A 3 14.87 -29.55 2.44
N LYS A 4 15.65 -29.06 1.47
CA LYS A 4 16.49 -27.89 1.65
C LYS A 4 15.58 -26.69 1.86
N LYS A 5 15.19 -26.45 3.12
CA LYS A 5 14.63 -25.18 3.54
C LYS A 5 15.66 -24.11 3.15
N THR A 6 15.42 -23.43 2.04
CA THR A 6 16.23 -22.29 1.61
C THR A 6 16.10 -21.26 2.72
N LEU A 7 17.16 -21.08 3.50
CA LEU A 7 17.22 -20.03 4.52
C LEU A 7 17.05 -18.70 3.78
N GLN A 8 15.86 -18.10 3.89
CA GLN A 8 15.62 -16.76 3.37
C GLN A 8 16.56 -15.80 4.10
N ASN A 9 17.28 -15.01 3.32
CA ASN A 9 18.14 -13.97 3.89
C ASN A 9 17.25 -12.93 4.58
N PRO A 10 17.33 -12.75 5.92
CA PRO A 10 16.48 -11.80 6.65
C PRO A 10 16.84 -10.33 6.37
N PHE A 11 17.91 -10.09 5.60
CA PHE A 11 18.41 -8.74 5.30
C PHE A 11 18.28 -8.46 3.81
N PRO A 12 17.21 -7.77 3.36
CA PRO A 12 17.00 -7.47 1.93
C PRO A 12 17.96 -6.41 1.37
N GLY A 13 18.85 -5.85 2.19
CA GLY A 13 19.76 -4.78 1.80
C GLY A 13 19.03 -3.43 1.68
N LEU A 14 19.27 -2.70 0.59
CA LEU A 14 18.70 -1.36 0.37
C LEU A 14 17.28 -1.38 -0.21
N ARG A 15 16.76 -2.54 -0.62
CA ARG A 15 15.35 -2.64 -1.05
C ARG A 15 14.41 -2.68 0.15
N PRO A 16 13.18 -2.16 0.03
CA PRO A 16 12.17 -2.35 1.08
C PRO A 16 11.74 -3.81 1.16
N PHE A 17 11.31 -4.25 2.35
CA PHE A 17 10.60 -5.50 2.52
C PHE A 17 9.31 -5.49 1.69
N GLN A 18 8.94 -6.65 1.17
CA GLN A 18 7.67 -6.87 0.48
C GLN A 18 6.62 -7.43 1.45
N SER A 19 5.36 -7.42 1.06
CA SER A 19 4.26 -7.87 1.92
C SER A 19 4.36 -9.35 2.34
N ASP A 20 4.96 -10.19 1.51
CA ASP A 20 5.21 -11.61 1.80
C ASP A 20 6.39 -11.85 2.75
N GLU A 21 7.17 -10.80 3.04
CA GLU A 21 8.31 -10.81 3.95
C GLU A 21 7.98 -10.23 5.35
N GLU A 22 6.70 -10.03 5.68
CA GLU A 22 6.28 -9.45 6.97
C GLU A 22 6.86 -10.21 8.16
N HIS A 23 6.96 -11.53 8.04
CA HIS A 23 7.53 -12.41 9.07
C HIS A 23 9.03 -12.17 9.36
N LEU A 24 9.71 -11.36 8.53
CA LEU A 24 11.08 -10.90 8.71
C LEU A 24 11.17 -9.45 9.21
N PHE A 25 10.03 -8.76 9.31
CA PHE A 25 9.96 -7.35 9.68
C PHE A 25 9.56 -7.21 11.15
N PHE A 26 10.56 -7.03 12.02
CA PHE A 26 10.40 -6.94 13.47
C PHE A 26 10.84 -5.59 14.03
N GLY A 27 10.34 -5.26 15.23
CA GLY A 27 10.79 -4.12 16.02
C GLY A 27 10.19 -2.79 15.60
N ARG A 28 9.08 -2.82 14.82
CA ARG A 28 8.34 -1.63 14.38
C ARG A 28 6.84 -1.70 14.71
N GLU A 29 6.47 -2.58 15.64
CA GLU A 29 5.08 -2.84 16.02
C GLU A 29 4.42 -1.56 16.58
N THR A 30 5.14 -0.80 17.41
CA THR A 30 4.64 0.46 17.97
C THR A 30 4.33 1.48 16.86
N GLN A 31 5.24 1.67 15.90
CA GLN A 31 5.04 2.58 14.78
C GLN A 31 3.90 2.12 13.86
N THR A 32 3.73 0.82 13.68
CA THR A 32 2.62 0.26 12.93
C THR A 32 1.28 0.57 13.60
N LEU A 33 1.18 0.39 14.91
CA LEU A 33 -0.02 0.72 15.68
C LEU A 33 -0.32 2.22 15.66
N GLU A 34 0.69 3.08 15.76
CA GLU A 34 0.53 4.53 15.63
C GLU A 34 -0.02 4.92 14.26
N LEU A 35 0.51 4.32 13.18
CA LEU A 35 0.00 4.55 11.81
C LEU A 35 -1.45 4.12 11.66
N LEU A 36 -1.82 2.95 12.21
CA LEU A 36 -3.20 2.47 12.21
C LEU A 36 -4.14 3.42 12.94
N GLN A 37 -3.74 3.93 14.11
CA GLN A 37 -4.53 4.90 14.86
C GLN A 37 -4.74 6.20 14.07
N ILE A 38 -3.65 6.74 13.48
CA ILE A 38 -3.72 7.96 12.67
C ILE A 38 -4.63 7.72 11.45
N LEU A 39 -4.51 6.59 10.78
CA LEU A 39 -5.33 6.25 9.61
C LEU A 39 -6.82 6.11 9.98
N ARG A 40 -7.12 5.53 11.15
CA ARG A 40 -8.49 5.41 11.65
C ARG A 40 -9.13 6.77 11.93
N ASP A 41 -8.35 7.69 12.46
CA ASP A 41 -8.85 9.01 12.89
C ASP A 41 -8.76 10.06 11.78
N ASN A 42 -7.99 9.79 10.71
CA ASN A 42 -7.73 10.70 9.61
C ASN A 42 -7.77 9.97 8.26
N ARG A 43 -8.27 10.64 7.22
CA ARG A 43 -8.31 10.10 5.85
C ARG A 43 -6.97 10.22 5.10
N PHE A 44 -5.98 10.85 5.69
CA PHE A 44 -4.68 11.09 5.09
C PHE A 44 -3.57 10.91 6.13
N VAL A 45 -2.54 10.15 5.77
CA VAL A 45 -1.35 9.94 6.60
C VAL A 45 -0.10 10.17 5.77
N GLY A 46 0.81 10.99 6.27
CA GLY A 46 2.12 11.24 5.69
C GLY A 46 3.23 10.56 6.49
N VAL A 47 3.99 9.66 5.88
CA VAL A 47 5.17 9.04 6.49
C VAL A 47 6.43 9.71 5.97
N ILE A 48 7.12 10.44 6.84
CA ILE A 48 8.30 11.25 6.51
C ILE A 48 9.53 10.70 7.24
N GLY A 49 10.68 10.79 6.61
CA GLY A 49 11.96 10.37 7.20
C GLY A 49 13.08 10.31 6.16
N THR A 50 14.30 10.12 6.62
CA THR A 50 15.49 10.01 5.77
C THR A 50 15.42 8.79 4.83
N SER A 51 16.19 8.82 3.75
CA SER A 51 16.34 7.64 2.88
C SER A 51 16.90 6.47 3.68
N GLY A 52 16.40 5.26 3.43
CA GLY A 52 16.83 4.06 4.15
C GLY A 52 16.28 3.89 5.57
N SER A 53 15.43 4.80 6.07
CA SER A 53 14.84 4.69 7.42
C SER A 53 13.73 3.64 7.56
N GLY A 54 13.45 2.86 6.50
CA GLY A 54 12.46 1.78 6.53
C GLY A 54 11.00 2.21 6.32
N LYS A 55 10.73 3.45 5.85
CA LYS A 55 9.36 3.95 5.61
C LYS A 55 8.51 3.03 4.74
N SER A 56 9.05 2.63 3.60
CA SER A 56 8.34 1.76 2.66
C SER A 56 8.10 0.36 3.23
N SER A 57 9.04 -0.17 4.01
CA SER A 57 8.87 -1.44 4.72
C SER A 57 7.83 -1.33 5.82
N LEU A 58 7.83 -0.22 6.59
CA LEU A 58 6.83 0.04 7.62
C LEU A 58 5.41 0.09 7.04
N VAL A 59 5.23 0.73 5.87
CA VAL A 59 3.93 0.77 5.21
C VAL A 59 3.56 -0.61 4.66
N ARG A 60 4.46 -1.30 3.93
CA ARG A 60 4.14 -2.56 3.25
C ARG A 60 3.99 -3.74 4.20
N CYS A 61 4.93 -3.92 5.14
CA CYS A 61 4.95 -5.05 6.05
C CYS A 61 4.31 -4.76 7.40
N GLY A 62 4.23 -3.49 7.81
CA GLY A 62 3.49 -3.09 9.00
C GLY A 62 2.04 -2.78 8.67
N LEU A 63 1.78 -1.59 8.12
CA LEU A 63 0.44 -1.06 7.94
C LEU A 63 -0.45 -1.93 7.04
N LEU A 64 0.00 -2.28 5.83
CA LEU A 64 -0.81 -3.04 4.88
C LEU A 64 -1.10 -4.46 5.36
N SER A 65 -0.13 -5.13 5.99
CA SER A 65 -0.32 -6.46 6.57
C SER A 65 -1.39 -6.46 7.65
N GLU A 66 -1.41 -5.46 8.53
CA GLU A 66 -2.44 -5.31 9.54
C GLU A 66 -3.82 -5.01 8.94
N LEU A 67 -3.89 -4.20 7.88
CA LEU A 67 -5.14 -3.93 7.17
C LEU A 67 -5.70 -5.19 6.52
N TYR A 68 -4.87 -5.98 5.83
CA TYR A 68 -5.27 -7.28 5.27
C TYR A 68 -5.58 -8.32 6.34
N GLY A 69 -4.87 -8.28 7.48
CA GLY A 69 -5.14 -9.11 8.66
C GLY A 69 -6.43 -8.75 9.40
N GLY A 70 -7.11 -7.69 8.98
CA GLY A 70 -8.41 -7.30 9.51
C GLY A 70 -8.38 -6.37 10.71
N ALA A 71 -7.35 -5.55 10.86
CA ALA A 71 -7.22 -4.59 11.96
C ALA A 71 -8.47 -3.70 12.15
N PHE A 72 -9.25 -3.47 11.09
CA PHE A 72 -10.50 -2.71 11.10
C PHE A 72 -11.75 -3.53 10.76
N LEU A 73 -11.69 -4.86 10.71
CA LEU A 73 -12.84 -5.72 10.40
C LEU A 73 -14.03 -5.49 11.33
N LYS A 74 -13.78 -5.09 12.58
CA LYS A 74 -14.85 -4.72 13.52
C LYS A 74 -15.64 -3.48 13.08
N ALA A 75 -15.10 -2.69 12.15
CA ALA A 75 -15.76 -1.52 11.57
C ALA A 75 -16.49 -1.83 10.26
N GLY A 76 -16.47 -3.09 9.78
CA GLY A 76 -17.16 -3.51 8.55
C GLY A 76 -16.55 -2.91 7.28
N THR A 77 -15.28 -2.57 7.29
CA THR A 77 -14.59 -2.00 6.13
C THR A 77 -13.67 -3.04 5.50
N ASP A 78 -14.02 -3.48 4.30
CA ASP A 78 -13.09 -4.17 3.41
C ASP A 78 -12.15 -3.13 2.79
N TRP A 79 -10.84 -3.39 2.89
CA TRP A 79 -9.83 -2.48 2.37
C TRP A 79 -9.37 -2.93 0.99
N GLU A 80 -9.61 -2.08 -0.01
CA GLU A 80 -8.97 -2.19 -1.31
C GLU A 80 -7.74 -1.29 -1.35
N VAL A 81 -6.60 -1.84 -1.79
CA VAL A 81 -5.31 -1.14 -1.73
C VAL A 81 -4.71 -0.97 -3.12
N ALA A 82 -4.60 0.27 -3.56
CA ALA A 82 -3.90 0.65 -4.78
C ALA A 82 -2.56 1.30 -4.43
N VAL A 83 -1.45 0.69 -4.85
CA VAL A 83 -0.09 1.20 -4.60
C VAL A 83 0.47 1.81 -5.88
N MET A 84 0.96 3.03 -5.81
CA MET A 84 1.59 3.69 -6.95
C MET A 84 2.85 4.47 -6.57
N ASN A 85 3.73 4.64 -7.55
CA ASN A 85 4.80 5.63 -7.52
C ASN A 85 4.41 6.78 -8.47
N PRO A 86 4.31 8.04 -7.99
CA PRO A 86 3.78 9.14 -8.79
C PRO A 86 4.61 9.44 -10.05
N GLY A 87 5.95 9.40 -9.96
CA GLY A 87 6.85 9.67 -11.09
C GLY A 87 6.50 10.97 -11.83
N GLY A 88 6.73 11.00 -13.15
CA GLY A 88 6.44 12.16 -14.01
C GLY A 88 4.96 12.30 -14.42
N GLY A 89 4.07 11.40 -13.98
CA GLY A 89 2.65 11.43 -14.38
C GLY A 89 1.72 10.87 -13.29
N PRO A 90 1.55 11.56 -12.15
CA PRO A 90 0.88 11.01 -10.97
C PRO A 90 -0.56 10.56 -11.24
N PHE A 91 -1.36 11.33 -11.98
CA PHE A 91 -2.73 10.94 -12.33
C PHE A 91 -2.80 9.69 -13.21
N LYS A 92 -1.85 9.56 -14.16
CA LYS A 92 -1.75 8.37 -15.00
C LYS A 92 -1.35 7.14 -14.19
N GLN A 93 -0.43 7.28 -13.25
CA GLN A 93 -0.01 6.18 -12.39
C GLN A 93 -1.12 5.79 -11.42
N LEU A 94 -1.82 6.77 -10.85
CA LEU A 94 -2.96 6.52 -9.97
C LEU A 94 -4.08 5.77 -10.72
N SER A 95 -4.47 6.23 -11.91
CA SER A 95 -5.51 5.54 -12.69
C SER A 95 -5.13 4.10 -13.03
N LYS A 96 -3.86 3.84 -13.36
CA LYS A 96 -3.37 2.47 -13.60
C LYS A 96 -3.45 1.60 -12.35
N SER A 97 -3.03 2.13 -11.18
CA SER A 97 -3.05 1.39 -9.92
C SER A 97 -4.48 1.06 -9.49
N LEU A 98 -5.42 1.99 -9.64
CA LEU A 98 -6.83 1.78 -9.29
C LEU A 98 -7.49 0.70 -10.15
N ILE A 99 -7.14 0.62 -11.43
CA ILE A 99 -7.65 -0.43 -12.33
C ILE A 99 -6.98 -1.77 -12.00
N ALA A 100 -5.68 -1.78 -11.73
CA ALA A 100 -4.94 -3.00 -11.39
C ALA A 100 -5.31 -3.60 -10.03
N SER A 101 -5.95 -2.84 -9.14
CA SER A 101 -6.44 -3.30 -7.84
C SER A 101 -7.91 -3.71 -7.83
N ASP A 102 -8.52 -3.92 -9.00
CA ASP A 102 -9.93 -4.28 -9.19
C ASP A 102 -10.95 -3.32 -8.54
N ILE A 103 -10.50 -2.14 -8.10
CA ILE A 103 -11.38 -1.07 -7.58
C ILE A 103 -12.31 -0.54 -8.68
N TYR A 104 -11.87 -0.62 -9.92
CA TYR A 104 -12.67 -0.28 -11.11
C TYR A 104 -12.72 -1.44 -12.08
N ASP A 105 -13.92 -1.74 -12.57
CA ASP A 105 -14.15 -2.76 -13.58
C ASP A 105 -13.40 -2.40 -14.88
N SER A 106 -12.55 -3.30 -15.35
CA SER A 106 -11.65 -3.07 -16.49
C SER A 106 -12.26 -3.44 -17.86
N GLU A 107 -13.53 -3.86 -17.92
CA GLU A 107 -14.16 -4.32 -19.17
C GLU A 107 -14.39 -3.20 -20.20
N GLU A 108 -14.36 -1.94 -19.80
CA GLU A 108 -14.47 -0.82 -20.74
C GLU A 108 -13.10 -0.42 -21.32
N ALA A 109 -12.98 -0.43 -22.65
CA ALA A 109 -11.74 -0.07 -23.37
C ALA A 109 -11.21 1.35 -23.03
N ASP A 110 -12.08 2.26 -22.58
CA ASP A 110 -11.76 3.67 -22.30
C ASP A 110 -11.68 4.02 -20.81
N VAL A 111 -11.71 3.02 -19.90
CA VAL A 111 -11.68 3.24 -18.45
C VAL A 111 -10.49 4.10 -18.00
N HIS A 112 -9.31 3.84 -18.54
CA HIS A 112 -8.11 4.63 -18.22
C HIS A 112 -8.25 6.11 -18.58
N LEU A 113 -8.85 6.41 -19.74
CA LEU A 113 -9.03 7.79 -20.19
C LEU A 113 -10.09 8.51 -19.37
N LYS A 114 -11.21 7.85 -19.12
CA LYS A 114 -12.32 8.37 -18.29
C LYS A 114 -11.83 8.64 -16.86
N LEU A 115 -11.16 7.67 -16.24
CA LEU A 115 -10.65 7.80 -14.88
C LEU A 115 -9.59 8.91 -14.76
N ASN A 116 -8.64 8.98 -15.70
CA ASN A 116 -7.63 10.04 -15.71
C ASN A 116 -8.26 11.43 -15.90
N ALA A 117 -9.27 11.56 -16.75
CA ALA A 117 -10.01 12.80 -16.95
C ALA A 117 -10.78 13.20 -15.68
N THR A 118 -11.41 12.25 -15.00
CA THR A 118 -12.13 12.47 -13.74
C THR A 118 -11.20 12.94 -12.64
N LEU A 119 -10.06 12.27 -12.45
CA LEU A 119 -9.05 12.63 -11.44
C LEU A 119 -8.49 14.04 -11.66
N ARG A 120 -8.42 14.51 -12.91
CA ARG A 120 -7.93 15.86 -13.25
C ARG A 120 -8.99 16.96 -13.14
N ARG A 121 -10.26 16.60 -13.18
CA ARG A 121 -11.37 17.57 -13.29
C ARG A 121 -11.64 18.33 -12.01
N SER A 122 -11.44 17.73 -10.85
CA SER A 122 -11.79 18.38 -9.58
C SER A 122 -11.01 17.81 -8.40
N ARG A 123 -11.06 18.54 -7.29
CA ARG A 123 -10.57 18.07 -5.97
C ARG A 123 -11.33 16.84 -5.47
N LEU A 124 -12.49 16.54 -6.02
CA LEU A 124 -13.38 15.45 -5.64
C LEU A 124 -13.34 14.28 -6.64
N GLY A 125 -12.34 14.22 -7.50
CA GLY A 125 -12.20 13.17 -8.51
C GLY A 125 -12.05 11.74 -7.97
N LEU A 126 -11.86 11.59 -6.65
CA LEU A 126 -11.79 10.32 -5.93
C LEU A 126 -13.01 10.06 -5.02
N VAL A 127 -14.04 10.87 -5.09
CA VAL A 127 -15.26 10.71 -4.28
C VAL A 127 -16.41 10.23 -5.14
#